data_a7e4309f3f63b10c005f702f8eff4c0d
#
_entry.id   a7e4309f3f63b10c005f702f8eff4c0d
#
_cell.length_a   1.000
_cell.length_b   1.000
_cell.length_c   1.000
_cell.angle_alpha   90.00
_cell.angle_beta   90.00
_cell.angle_gamma   90.00
#
_symmetry.space_group_name_H-M   'P 1'
#
loop_
_entity.id
_entity.type
_entity.pdbx_description
1 polymer ?
#
loop_
_entity_poly.entity_id
_entity_poly.type
_entity_poly.pdbx_seq_one_letter_code
_entity_poly.pdbx_strand_id
1 'polypeptide(L)'
;LRPVKVGDFVTVGGVTGTVMELGLFTTTLNTPDNVQTIVGNNKIFSDNIQNYTANPFRRVDLKCQLAGGADHQAAMVLLREKIATIPNVLHEPKVDVELLDFTLVGPVLAVRPYCHNDNYWQVYFDTNRMIREALGEAGFPAPMPAQNVIVTQTA
;
A
#
# COMPACT_ATOMS: atom_id res chain seq x y z
N LEU A 1 -13.67 -5.74 -27.62
CA LEU A 1 -13.31 -5.68 -26.21
C LEU A 1 -12.09 -4.77 -26.02
N ARG A 2 -12.26 -3.71 -25.24
CA ARG A 2 -11.17 -2.77 -24.96
C ARG A 2 -10.64 -3.01 -23.55
N PRO A 3 -9.37 -3.39 -23.39
CA PRO A 3 -8.78 -3.58 -22.08
C PRO A 3 -8.54 -2.24 -21.34
N VAL A 4 -8.53 -1.12 -22.08
CA VAL A 4 -8.25 0.22 -21.58
C VAL A 4 -9.21 1.21 -22.23
N LYS A 5 -9.71 2.17 -21.46
CA LYS A 5 -10.54 3.28 -21.94
C LYS A 5 -10.09 4.61 -21.35
N VAL A 6 -10.49 5.70 -21.99
CA VAL A 6 -10.21 7.06 -21.49
C VAL A 6 -10.75 7.22 -20.08
N GLY A 7 -9.92 7.75 -19.21
CA GLY A 7 -10.21 7.91 -17.77
C GLY A 7 -9.68 6.79 -16.89
N ASP A 8 -9.29 5.64 -17.45
CA ASP A 8 -8.70 4.56 -16.67
C ASP A 8 -7.32 4.93 -16.14
N PHE A 9 -7.02 4.45 -14.94
CA PHE A 9 -5.69 4.52 -14.37
C PHE A 9 -4.99 3.18 -14.59
N VAL A 10 -3.88 3.21 -15.30
CA VAL A 10 -3.25 2.00 -15.84
C VAL A 10 -1.73 2.05 -15.76
N THR A 11 -1.12 0.86 -15.83
CA THR A 11 0.29 0.71 -16.21
C THR A 11 0.34 0.00 -17.54
N VAL A 12 0.85 0.68 -18.55
CA VAL A 12 1.00 0.18 -19.91
C VAL A 12 2.35 0.59 -20.46
N GLY A 13 3.04 -0.33 -21.15
CA GLY A 13 4.35 -0.02 -21.72
C GLY A 13 5.37 0.53 -20.71
N GLY A 14 5.27 0.13 -19.45
CA GLY A 14 6.14 0.62 -18.38
C GLY A 14 5.77 1.99 -17.82
N VAL A 15 4.64 2.58 -18.25
CA VAL A 15 4.20 3.91 -17.81
C VAL A 15 2.91 3.77 -17.01
N THR A 16 2.86 4.42 -15.86
CA THR A 16 1.67 4.47 -15.01
C THR A 16 1.02 5.86 -15.11
N GLY A 17 -0.27 5.89 -15.40
CA GLY A 17 -0.99 7.15 -15.49
C GLY A 17 -2.45 6.98 -15.90
N THR A 18 -3.11 8.12 -16.01
CA THR A 18 -4.50 8.19 -16.48
C THR A 18 -4.53 8.27 -18.00
N VAL A 19 -5.34 7.45 -18.62
CA VAL A 19 -5.54 7.48 -20.09
C VAL A 19 -6.31 8.73 -20.46
N MET A 20 -5.68 9.59 -21.25
CA MET A 20 -6.27 10.85 -21.72
C MET A 20 -6.84 10.71 -23.11
N GLU A 21 -6.16 9.94 -23.99
CA GLU A 21 -6.57 9.77 -25.37
C GLU A 21 -6.12 8.41 -25.87
N LEU A 22 -7.01 7.75 -26.63
CA LEU A 22 -6.74 6.50 -27.33
C LEU A 22 -6.70 6.81 -28.85
N GLY A 23 -5.52 6.95 -29.40
CA GLY A 23 -5.31 7.15 -30.82
C GLY A 23 -5.17 5.83 -31.58
N LEU A 24 -5.09 5.93 -32.88
CA LEU A 24 -4.92 4.76 -33.75
C LEU A 24 -3.55 4.08 -33.55
N PHE A 25 -2.50 4.85 -33.38
CA PHE A 25 -1.13 4.34 -33.24
C PHE A 25 -0.52 4.58 -31.88
N THR A 26 -1.04 5.55 -31.13
CA THR A 26 -0.51 5.94 -29.83
C THR A 26 -1.61 6.15 -28.82
N THR A 27 -1.25 5.96 -27.55
CA THR A 27 -2.10 6.27 -26.40
C THR A 27 -1.42 7.36 -25.58
N THR A 28 -2.15 8.38 -25.20
CA THR A 28 -1.65 9.49 -24.35
C THR A 28 -2.09 9.26 -22.92
N LEU A 29 -1.12 9.31 -22.02
CA LEU A 29 -1.30 9.17 -20.57
C LEU A 29 -0.83 10.43 -19.84
N ASN A 30 -1.50 10.76 -18.75
CA ASN A 30 -0.96 11.68 -17.75
C ASN A 30 -0.48 10.90 -16.54
N THR A 31 0.78 11.05 -16.20
CA THR A 31 1.36 10.45 -14.99
C THR A 31 0.83 11.16 -13.73
N PRO A 32 0.94 10.54 -12.53
CA PRO A 32 0.50 11.19 -11.29
C PRO A 32 1.21 12.51 -10.98
N ASP A 33 2.43 12.69 -11.46
CA ASP A 33 3.19 13.94 -11.35
C ASP A 33 2.93 14.91 -12.51
N ASN A 34 1.82 14.68 -13.25
CA ASN A 34 1.32 15.55 -14.31
C ASN A 34 2.23 15.68 -15.53
N VAL A 35 2.82 14.57 -15.94
CA VAL A 35 3.63 14.50 -17.17
C VAL A 35 2.83 13.81 -18.26
N GLN A 36 2.64 14.49 -19.39
CA GLN A 36 2.03 13.89 -20.56
C GLN A 36 3.01 12.91 -21.20
N THR A 37 2.57 11.65 -21.33
CA THR A 37 3.40 10.58 -21.89
C THR A 37 2.66 9.91 -23.03
N ILE A 38 3.32 9.79 -24.17
CA ILE A 38 2.75 9.17 -25.38
C ILE A 38 3.44 7.82 -25.56
N VAL A 39 2.63 6.75 -25.61
CA VAL A 39 3.11 5.38 -25.74
C VAL A 39 2.55 4.78 -27.05
N GLY A 40 3.42 4.13 -27.81
CA GLY A 40 3.00 3.41 -29.02
C GLY A 40 2.08 2.23 -28.69
N ASN A 41 0.98 2.07 -29.43
CA ASN A 41 0.01 1.02 -29.16
C ASN A 41 0.60 -0.39 -29.35
N ASN A 42 1.55 -0.57 -30.26
CA ASN A 42 2.22 -1.85 -30.43
C ASN A 42 3.02 -2.25 -29.18
N LYS A 43 3.62 -1.31 -28.48
CA LYS A 43 4.28 -1.58 -27.20
C LYS A 43 3.29 -1.94 -26.11
N ILE A 44 2.15 -1.23 -26.03
CA ILE A 44 1.11 -1.50 -25.06
C ILE A 44 0.58 -2.92 -25.21
N PHE A 45 0.24 -3.34 -26.44
CA PHE A 45 -0.40 -4.64 -26.67
C PHE A 45 0.58 -5.81 -26.78
N SER A 46 1.87 -5.58 -26.75
CA SER A 46 2.89 -6.64 -26.70
C SER A 46 3.32 -7.01 -25.28
N ASP A 47 2.84 -6.31 -24.26
CA ASP A 47 3.24 -6.48 -22.88
C ASP A 47 2.00 -6.55 -21.97
N ASN A 48 2.23 -6.74 -20.67
CA ASN A 48 1.17 -6.77 -19.68
C ASN A 48 0.48 -5.41 -19.58
N ILE A 49 -0.84 -5.44 -19.46
CA ILE A 49 -1.66 -4.27 -19.17
C ILE A 49 -2.22 -4.42 -17.76
N GLN A 50 -1.90 -3.49 -16.89
CA GLN A 50 -2.50 -3.42 -15.56
C GLN A 50 -3.48 -2.25 -15.51
N ASN A 51 -4.75 -2.54 -15.27
CA ASN A 51 -5.81 -1.54 -15.20
C ASN A 51 -6.35 -1.51 -13.76
N TYR A 52 -6.01 -0.45 -13.03
CA TYR A 52 -6.35 -0.32 -11.61
C TYR A 52 -7.79 0.14 -11.37
N THR A 53 -8.47 0.64 -12.41
CA THR A 53 -9.86 1.13 -12.33
C THR A 53 -10.87 0.17 -12.94
N ALA A 54 -10.42 -0.89 -13.61
CA ALA A 54 -11.31 -1.89 -14.19
C ALA A 54 -12.09 -2.67 -13.11
N ASN A 55 -11.46 -2.94 -11.98
CA ASN A 55 -12.11 -3.57 -10.83
C ASN A 55 -12.64 -2.50 -9.87
N PRO A 56 -13.72 -2.79 -9.10
CA PRO A 56 -14.35 -1.77 -8.25
C PRO A 56 -13.52 -1.38 -7.02
N PHE A 57 -12.53 -2.18 -6.66
CA PHE A 57 -11.65 -1.88 -5.53
C PHE A 57 -10.26 -2.45 -5.75
N ARG A 58 -9.30 -1.96 -4.98
CA ARG A 58 -7.94 -2.50 -4.92
C ARG A 58 -7.44 -2.53 -3.48
N ARG A 59 -6.44 -3.35 -3.23
CA ARG A 59 -5.81 -3.49 -1.91
C ARG A 59 -4.60 -2.58 -1.82
N VAL A 60 -4.51 -1.85 -0.70
CA VAL A 60 -3.32 -1.10 -0.32
C VAL A 60 -2.47 -1.99 0.57
N ASP A 61 -1.24 -2.26 0.18
CA ASP A 61 -0.34 -3.17 0.89
C ASP A 61 0.70 -2.38 1.67
N LEU A 62 0.57 -2.38 2.99
CA LEU A 62 1.49 -1.72 3.91
C LEU A 62 2.08 -2.72 4.89
N LYS A 63 3.17 -2.31 5.53
CA LYS A 63 3.85 -3.11 6.54
C LYS A 63 3.95 -2.32 7.84
N CYS A 64 3.88 -3.04 8.95
CA CYS A 64 4.06 -2.48 10.28
C CYS A 64 5.10 -3.30 11.03
N GLN A 65 6.27 -2.70 11.29
CA GLN A 65 7.29 -3.30 12.14
C GLN A 65 6.90 -3.13 13.60
N LEU A 66 6.80 -4.21 14.33
CA LEU A 66 6.58 -4.19 15.78
C LEU A 66 7.90 -4.37 16.53
N ALA A 67 7.93 -3.93 17.78
CA ALA A 67 9.02 -4.25 18.70
C ALA A 67 9.00 -5.74 19.05
N GLY A 68 10.17 -6.29 19.41
CA GLY A 68 10.32 -7.71 19.72
C GLY A 68 9.45 -8.20 20.88
N GLY A 69 9.21 -7.34 21.89
CA GLY A 69 8.37 -7.67 23.03
C GLY A 69 6.89 -7.27 22.88
N ALA A 70 6.48 -6.76 21.72
CA ALA A 70 5.10 -6.32 21.52
C ALA A 70 4.14 -7.51 21.37
N ASP A 71 2.95 -7.36 21.94
CA ASP A 71 1.85 -8.30 21.74
C ASP A 71 1.27 -8.09 20.32
N HIS A 72 1.70 -8.90 19.37
CA HIS A 72 1.28 -8.77 17.98
C HIS A 72 -0.22 -9.02 17.79
N GLN A 73 -0.84 -9.90 18.60
CA GLN A 73 -2.27 -10.16 18.49
C GLN A 73 -3.10 -8.95 18.91
N ALA A 74 -2.70 -8.30 20.01
CA ALA A 74 -3.33 -7.06 20.46
C ALA A 74 -3.15 -5.93 19.44
N ALA A 75 -1.96 -5.82 18.85
CA ALA A 75 -1.70 -4.84 17.78
C ALA A 75 -2.58 -5.10 16.56
N MET A 76 -2.74 -6.35 16.14
CA MET A 76 -3.57 -6.72 14.99
C MET A 76 -5.03 -6.37 15.22
N VAL A 77 -5.58 -6.66 16.38
CA VAL A 77 -6.97 -6.31 16.76
C VAL A 77 -7.15 -4.80 16.73
N LEU A 78 -6.24 -4.05 17.35
CA LEU A 78 -6.30 -2.60 17.39
C LEU A 78 -6.26 -1.99 15.99
N LEU A 79 -5.35 -2.45 15.15
CA LEU A 79 -5.19 -1.91 13.80
C LEU A 79 -6.40 -2.22 12.91
N ARG A 80 -6.97 -3.43 12.97
CA ARG A 80 -8.20 -3.74 12.25
C ARG A 80 -9.32 -2.77 12.59
N GLU A 81 -9.48 -2.50 13.87
CA GLU A 81 -10.54 -1.62 14.39
C GLU A 81 -10.32 -0.16 13.97
N LYS A 82 -9.11 0.35 14.17
CA LYS A 82 -8.77 1.75 13.89
C LYS A 82 -8.73 2.06 12.40
N ILE A 83 -8.16 1.19 11.59
CA ILE A 83 -8.05 1.42 10.14
C ILE A 83 -9.42 1.37 9.47
N ALA A 84 -10.34 0.56 9.96
CA ALA A 84 -11.71 0.53 9.47
C ALA A 84 -12.45 1.87 9.60
N THR A 85 -11.99 2.78 10.47
CA THR A 85 -12.58 4.11 10.66
C THR A 85 -12.05 5.16 9.68
N ILE A 86 -10.99 4.87 8.94
CA ILE A 86 -10.40 5.81 7.98
C ILE A 86 -11.39 6.06 6.84
N PRO A 87 -11.59 7.32 6.42
CA PRO A 87 -12.46 7.62 5.29
C PRO A 87 -12.06 6.83 4.04
N ASN A 88 -13.05 6.33 3.32
CA ASN A 88 -12.90 5.60 2.06
C ASN A 88 -12.27 4.20 2.18
N VAL A 89 -11.95 3.74 3.36
CA VAL A 89 -11.64 2.33 3.60
C VAL A 89 -12.94 1.53 3.54
N LEU A 90 -12.96 0.51 2.70
CA LEU A 90 -14.15 -0.34 2.52
C LEU A 90 -14.34 -1.25 3.75
N HIS A 91 -15.60 -1.54 4.05
CA HIS A 91 -15.96 -2.53 5.06
C HIS A 91 -16.06 -3.95 4.47
N GLU A 92 -16.22 -4.03 3.15
CA GLU A 92 -16.23 -5.29 2.40
C GLU A 92 -15.54 -5.09 1.05
N PRO A 93 -14.39 -5.75 0.81
CA PRO A 93 -13.66 -6.62 1.74
C PRO A 93 -13.11 -5.84 2.93
N LYS A 94 -13.15 -6.46 4.09
CA LYS A 94 -12.66 -5.82 5.32
C LYS A 94 -11.14 -5.67 5.33
N VAL A 95 -10.64 -4.76 6.17
CA VAL A 95 -9.21 -4.59 6.41
C VAL A 95 -8.57 -5.93 6.81
N ASP A 96 -7.51 -6.30 6.12
CA ASP A 96 -6.74 -7.50 6.39
C ASP A 96 -5.46 -7.13 7.14
N VAL A 97 -5.28 -7.66 8.35
CA VAL A 97 -4.07 -7.46 9.16
C VAL A 97 -3.58 -8.84 9.58
N GLU A 98 -2.38 -9.20 9.14
CA GLU A 98 -1.81 -10.52 9.34
C GLU A 98 -0.35 -10.43 9.77
N LEU A 99 0.13 -11.48 10.43
CA LEU A 99 1.56 -11.63 10.72
C LEU A 99 2.26 -12.04 9.41
N LEU A 100 3.07 -11.14 8.87
CA LEU A 100 3.68 -11.32 7.56
C LEU A 100 5.07 -11.94 7.63
N ASP A 101 5.90 -11.47 8.55
CA ASP A 101 7.32 -11.78 8.55
C ASP A 101 7.94 -11.46 9.91
N PHE A 102 9.23 -11.73 10.02
CA PHE A 102 10.04 -11.40 11.20
C PHE A 102 11.34 -10.73 10.76
N THR A 103 11.77 -9.73 11.52
CA THR A 103 13.10 -9.14 11.43
C THR A 103 13.85 -9.35 12.73
N LEU A 104 15.12 -8.95 12.79
CA LEU A 104 15.87 -8.98 14.04
C LEU A 104 15.29 -8.04 15.11
N VAL A 105 14.47 -7.08 14.70
CA VAL A 105 13.79 -6.16 15.63
C VAL A 105 12.55 -6.82 16.25
N GLY A 106 11.80 -7.58 15.47
CA GLY A 106 10.57 -8.23 15.93
C GLY A 106 9.63 -8.58 14.77
N PRO A 107 8.37 -8.90 15.08
CA PRO A 107 7.40 -9.29 14.07
C PRO A 107 7.04 -8.12 13.15
N VAL A 108 6.72 -8.45 11.91
CA VAL A 108 6.21 -7.51 10.89
C VAL A 108 4.79 -7.89 10.53
N LEU A 109 3.87 -6.94 10.62
CA LEU A 109 2.50 -7.14 10.19
C LEU A 109 2.30 -6.68 8.75
N ALA A 110 1.51 -7.43 8.00
CA ALA A 110 0.88 -6.93 6.78
C ALA A 110 -0.37 -6.15 7.20
N VAL A 111 -0.52 -4.93 6.68
CA VAL A 111 -1.68 -4.07 6.95
C VAL A 111 -2.28 -3.67 5.61
N ARG A 112 -3.46 -4.19 5.29
CA ARG A 112 -4.01 -4.20 3.94
C ARG A 112 -5.47 -3.76 3.91
N PRO A 113 -5.74 -2.46 3.89
CA PRO A 113 -7.08 -1.94 3.64
C PRO A 113 -7.43 -2.01 2.15
N TYR A 114 -8.73 -2.07 1.86
CA TYR A 114 -9.28 -2.02 0.51
C TYR A 114 -9.97 -0.69 0.28
N CYS A 115 -9.83 -0.15 -0.92
CA CYS A 115 -10.46 1.10 -1.32
C CYS A 115 -10.65 1.16 -2.84
N HIS A 116 -11.45 2.12 -3.30
CA HIS A 116 -11.48 2.47 -4.72
C HIS A 116 -10.14 3.09 -5.14
N ASN A 117 -9.76 2.88 -6.40
CA ASN A 117 -8.48 3.42 -6.91
C ASN A 117 -8.34 4.93 -6.70
N ASP A 118 -9.41 5.70 -6.86
CA ASP A 118 -9.37 7.16 -6.68
C ASP A 118 -8.89 7.58 -5.29
N ASN A 119 -9.08 6.70 -4.30
CA ASN A 119 -8.73 6.95 -2.90
C ASN A 119 -7.45 6.22 -2.46
N TYR A 120 -6.73 5.60 -3.39
CA TYR A 120 -5.58 4.76 -3.07
C TYR A 120 -4.52 5.49 -2.25
N TRP A 121 -4.07 6.66 -2.69
CA TRP A 121 -3.03 7.40 -2.01
C TRP A 121 -3.50 8.05 -0.71
N GLN A 122 -4.75 8.52 -0.65
CA GLN A 122 -5.33 9.00 0.59
C GLN A 122 -5.37 7.89 1.63
N VAL A 123 -5.86 6.72 1.28
CA VAL A 123 -5.92 5.56 2.18
C VAL A 123 -4.50 5.09 2.55
N TYR A 124 -3.57 5.09 1.60
CA TYR A 124 -2.17 4.74 1.84
C TYR A 124 -1.56 5.62 2.94
N PHE A 125 -1.66 6.92 2.79
CA PHE A 125 -1.05 7.87 3.74
C PHE A 125 -1.78 7.89 5.08
N ASP A 126 -3.09 7.88 5.07
CA ASP A 126 -3.90 7.89 6.30
C ASP A 126 -3.71 6.60 7.10
N THR A 127 -3.57 5.48 6.43
CA THR A 127 -3.31 4.20 7.10
C THR A 127 -1.93 4.18 7.77
N ASN A 128 -0.90 4.65 7.10
CA ASN A 128 0.43 4.78 7.72
C ASN A 128 0.40 5.67 8.96
N ARG A 129 -0.29 6.80 8.88
CA ARG A 129 -0.47 7.69 10.03
C ARG A 129 -1.23 7.01 11.16
N MET A 130 -2.32 6.33 10.83
CA MET A 130 -3.14 5.61 11.82
C MET A 130 -2.33 4.52 12.52
N ILE A 131 -1.52 3.76 11.79
CA ILE A 131 -0.64 2.74 12.38
C ILE A 131 0.24 3.38 13.45
N ARG A 132 0.93 4.46 13.12
CA ARG A 132 1.85 5.14 14.04
C ARG A 132 1.12 5.71 15.25
N GLU A 133 0.04 6.43 15.03
CA GLU A 133 -0.71 7.11 16.09
C GLU A 133 -1.44 6.11 17.00
N ALA A 134 -2.11 5.13 16.44
CA ALA A 134 -2.88 4.16 17.23
C ALA A 134 -1.98 3.30 18.12
N LEU A 135 -0.85 2.81 17.60
CA LEU A 135 0.08 2.03 18.39
C LEU A 135 0.75 2.88 19.48
N GLY A 136 1.11 4.13 19.15
CA GLY A 136 1.69 5.05 20.14
C GLY A 136 0.72 5.39 21.26
N GLU A 137 -0.53 5.71 20.95
CA GLU A 137 -1.57 6.02 21.94
C GLU A 137 -1.92 4.82 22.81
N ALA A 138 -1.88 3.62 22.25
CA ALA A 138 -2.14 2.39 23.01
C ALA A 138 -0.94 1.92 23.86
N GLY A 139 0.19 2.60 23.79
CA GLY A 139 1.36 2.30 24.61
C GLY A 139 2.23 1.16 24.09
N PHE A 140 2.10 0.79 22.82
CA PHE A 140 3.00 -0.20 22.23
C PHE A 140 4.43 0.34 22.18
N PRO A 141 5.43 -0.49 22.54
CA PRO A 141 6.81 -0.05 22.49
C PRO A 141 7.25 0.26 21.05
N ALA A 142 8.06 1.31 20.88
CA ALA A 142 8.64 1.62 19.60
C ALA A 142 9.62 0.53 19.17
N PRO A 143 9.60 0.09 17.89
CA PRO A 143 10.58 -0.86 17.42
C PRO A 143 11.97 -0.25 17.44
N MET A 144 12.92 -0.96 18.03
CA MET A 144 14.31 -0.54 18.14
C MET A 144 15.24 -1.71 17.89
N PRO A 145 16.39 -1.51 17.23
CA PRO A 145 17.41 -2.53 17.13
C PRO A 145 17.86 -2.96 18.52
N ALA A 146 17.95 -4.26 18.77
CA ALA A 146 18.45 -4.81 20.01
C ALA A 146 19.95 -5.15 19.85
N GLN A 147 20.73 -4.87 20.89
CA GLN A 147 22.13 -5.22 20.97
C GLN A 147 22.45 -5.79 22.34
N ASN A 148 23.06 -6.97 22.37
CA ASN A 148 23.60 -7.51 23.60
C ASN A 148 25.02 -6.98 23.80
N VAL A 149 25.22 -6.24 24.88
CA VAL A 149 26.54 -5.75 25.27
C VAL A 149 27.01 -6.54 26.50
N ILE A 150 28.11 -7.28 26.33
CA ILE A 150 28.72 -8.02 27.44
C ILE A 150 29.88 -7.20 27.96
N VAL A 151 29.76 -6.72 29.19
CA VAL A 151 30.84 -5.99 29.87
C VAL A 151 31.66 -6.98 30.67
N THR A 152 32.95 -7.10 30.33
CA THR A 152 33.88 -7.94 31.06
C THR A 152 34.79 -7.06 31.91
N GLN A 153 34.79 -7.27 33.22
CA GLN A 153 35.68 -6.57 34.11
C GLN A 153 37.00 -7.34 34.21
N THR A 154 38.09 -6.67 33.88
CA THR A 154 39.43 -7.21 34.08
C THR A 154 39.90 -6.96 35.51
N ALA A 155 40.50 -7.99 36.15
CA ALA A 155 41.02 -7.90 37.48
C ALA A 155 42.26 -6.97 37.56
#